data_390ff8c78653a947546812ccaf640cd1
#
_entry.id   390ff8c78653a947546812ccaf640cd1
#
_cell.length_a   1.000
_cell.length_b   1.000
_cell.length_c   1.000
_cell.angle_alpha   90.00
_cell.angle_beta   90.00
_cell.angle_gamma   90.00
#
_symmetry.space_group_name_H-M   'P 1'
#
loop_
_entity.id
_entity.type
_entity.pdbx_description
1 polymer ?
#
loop_
_entity_poly.entity_id
_entity_poly.type
_entity_poly.pdbx_seq_one_letter_code
_entity_poly.pdbx_strand_id
1 'polypeptide(L)'
;KTEKKTPKRTPLPPHLPRRDVAHEPADTACGCGKAMQRIGEDVAEKLDYQPGVFTVERHVRGKWVCRCCEKLIQAPVPAHVIDKGIPTAGLLAHLLVAKFMDHLPLYRQEHIFERAGHLIARSTLAQWVGECGAQLQPLVQALADELRRHVVLHADETPVAMLKPKHLRDGKTHKAYIWSYCTTSANPTKAVVFEFSETRAGENVREFLKLDTPQAWQGTLVTDGFSGYNATTTKGVTSAQCMAHARRKFNDLWANHRSEVGRKALRYHQCLFRIEREIEELPSDARRQVRQRKSRRVLAVFHRWLLAQRQLVPPGSATIKAIDYSLKRWAELTRFVNDGDVPISNNWVENHIRPIALGRANWLFAGSLRAGKRAAAIMSLLHSARINGHDPYAYFKDVLERLPTHPANRIDELLPHRWSTAS
;
A
#
# COMPACT_ATOMS: atom_id res chain seq x y z
N LYS A 1 -3.42 43.43 -6.26
CA LYS A 1 -3.05 43.12 -4.85
C LYS A 1 -4.01 42.04 -4.39
N THR A 2 -3.56 40.78 -4.30
CA THR A 2 -4.32 39.66 -3.76
C THR A 2 -4.37 39.84 -2.23
N GLU A 3 -5.57 39.98 -1.66
CA GLU A 3 -5.77 39.98 -0.22
C GLU A 3 -5.20 38.70 0.39
N LYS A 4 -4.25 38.83 1.31
CA LYS A 4 -3.74 37.71 2.12
C LYS A 4 -4.88 37.24 3.01
N LYS A 5 -5.51 36.09 2.64
CA LYS A 5 -6.43 35.38 3.54
C LYS A 5 -5.66 34.97 4.80
N THR A 6 -6.00 35.54 5.94
CA THR A 6 -5.54 35.05 7.24
C THR A 6 -6.05 33.62 7.43
N PRO A 7 -5.20 32.62 7.69
CA PRO A 7 -5.67 31.25 7.90
C PRO A 7 -6.57 31.21 9.14
N LYS A 8 -7.85 30.86 8.97
CA LYS A 8 -8.75 30.58 10.08
C LYS A 8 -8.31 29.30 10.76
N ARG A 9 -8.17 29.35 12.09
CA ARG A 9 -7.85 28.17 12.90
C ARG A 9 -8.99 27.15 12.76
N THR A 10 -8.66 25.93 12.27
CA THR A 10 -9.64 24.84 12.18
C THR A 10 -9.98 24.35 13.58
N PRO A 11 -11.27 24.20 13.94
CA PRO A 11 -11.65 23.64 15.23
C PRO A 11 -11.07 22.25 15.45
N LEU A 12 -10.73 21.92 16.69
CA LEU A 12 -10.28 20.57 17.05
C LEU A 12 -11.42 19.55 16.89
N PRO A 13 -11.14 18.30 16.46
CA PRO A 13 -12.17 17.30 16.24
C PRO A 13 -13.04 17.04 17.48
N PRO A 14 -14.37 17.01 17.36
CA PRO A 14 -15.27 16.91 18.53
C PRO A 14 -15.21 15.55 19.25
N HIS A 15 -14.75 14.50 18.57
CA HIS A 15 -14.64 13.15 19.14
C HIS A 15 -13.43 12.95 20.06
N LEU A 16 -12.47 13.89 20.09
CA LEU A 16 -11.34 13.80 20.99
C LEU A 16 -11.78 14.06 22.43
N PRO A 17 -11.30 13.28 23.41
CA PRO A 17 -11.59 13.53 24.84
C PRO A 17 -11.06 14.90 25.26
N ARG A 18 -11.82 15.61 26.08
CA ARG A 18 -11.48 16.92 26.61
C ARG A 18 -11.32 16.82 28.11
N ARG A 19 -10.29 17.46 28.64
CA ARG A 19 -10.05 17.62 30.07
C ARG A 19 -9.95 19.12 30.36
N ASP A 20 -10.83 19.61 31.20
CA ASP A 20 -10.80 21.02 31.63
C ASP A 20 -9.63 21.27 32.57
N VAL A 21 -8.91 22.35 32.30
CA VAL A 21 -7.84 22.86 33.15
C VAL A 21 -8.29 24.27 33.58
N ALA A 22 -8.87 24.33 34.75
CA ALA A 22 -9.36 25.61 35.29
C ALA A 22 -8.20 26.50 35.74
N HIS A 23 -8.24 27.76 35.36
CA HIS A 23 -7.32 28.78 35.80
C HIS A 23 -8.15 29.86 36.51
N GLU A 24 -8.18 29.80 37.84
CA GLU A 24 -8.88 30.75 38.65
C GLU A 24 -7.90 31.75 39.28
N PRO A 25 -8.32 33.03 39.49
CA PRO A 25 -7.52 33.98 40.22
C PRO A 25 -7.26 33.50 41.66
N ALA A 26 -6.09 33.77 42.19
CA ALA A 26 -5.71 33.35 43.56
C ALA A 26 -6.58 34.04 44.63
N ASP A 27 -7.15 35.23 44.32
CA ASP A 27 -8.06 35.97 45.17
C ASP A 27 -9.20 36.54 44.34
N THR A 28 -10.43 36.32 44.77
CA THR A 28 -11.66 36.87 44.19
C THR A 28 -12.35 37.87 45.10
N ALA A 29 -11.66 38.39 46.13
CA ALA A 29 -12.17 39.46 46.94
C ALA A 29 -11.97 40.82 46.26
N CYS A 30 -13.02 41.62 46.21
CA CYS A 30 -12.91 43.01 45.75
C CYS A 30 -12.27 43.87 46.86
N GLY A 31 -11.47 44.87 46.45
CA GLY A 31 -10.89 45.82 47.41
C GLY A 31 -11.95 46.63 48.19
N CYS A 32 -13.25 46.52 47.89
CA CYS A 32 -14.37 47.02 48.67
C CYS A 32 -14.86 46.05 49.75
N GLY A 33 -14.22 44.90 49.95
CA GLY A 33 -14.55 43.86 50.93
C GLY A 33 -15.67 42.90 50.53
N LYS A 34 -16.22 42.98 49.29
CA LYS A 34 -17.25 42.05 48.81
C LYS A 34 -16.62 40.96 47.89
N ALA A 35 -17.14 39.73 47.97
CA ALA A 35 -16.79 38.68 47.01
C ALA A 35 -17.21 39.01 45.59
N MET A 36 -16.34 38.80 44.60
CA MET A 36 -16.67 38.99 43.18
C MET A 36 -17.51 37.80 42.68
N GLN A 37 -18.43 38.07 41.75
CA GLN A 37 -19.22 37.05 41.10
C GLN A 37 -18.63 36.74 39.72
N ARG A 38 -18.51 35.44 39.40
CA ARG A 38 -18.09 34.97 38.06
C ARG A 38 -19.17 35.35 37.03
N ILE A 39 -18.81 36.07 35.98
CA ILE A 39 -19.75 36.58 34.95
C ILE A 39 -19.57 35.91 33.61
N GLY A 40 -18.55 35.04 33.47
CA GLY A 40 -18.26 34.29 32.23
C GLY A 40 -16.93 33.56 32.32
N GLU A 41 -16.58 32.96 31.18
CA GLU A 41 -15.31 32.25 31.00
C GLU A 41 -14.83 32.41 29.56
N ASP A 42 -13.53 32.47 29.36
CA ASP A 42 -12.88 32.34 28.06
C ASP A 42 -12.32 30.91 27.95
N VAL A 43 -12.69 30.22 26.88
CA VAL A 43 -12.24 28.86 26.62
C VAL A 43 -11.25 28.83 25.45
N ALA A 44 -10.06 28.31 25.67
CA ALA A 44 -9.06 28.10 24.65
C ALA A 44 -8.64 26.64 24.63
N GLU A 45 -8.93 25.95 23.53
CA GLU A 45 -8.53 24.55 23.36
C GLU A 45 -7.08 24.43 22.87
N LYS A 46 -6.32 23.51 23.47
CA LYS A 46 -4.96 23.10 23.06
C LYS A 46 -4.95 21.60 22.85
N LEU A 47 -4.34 21.14 21.72
CA LEU A 47 -4.18 19.74 21.44
C LEU A 47 -2.99 19.20 22.22
N ASP A 48 -3.21 18.12 22.97
CA ASP A 48 -2.19 17.37 23.69
C ASP A 48 -2.07 15.94 23.10
N TYR A 49 -0.91 15.30 23.32
CA TYR A 49 -0.65 13.93 22.92
C TYR A 49 0.04 13.17 24.05
N GLN A 50 -0.56 12.05 24.47
CA GLN A 50 0.06 11.13 25.40
C GLN A 50 0.71 9.98 24.63
N PRO A 51 2.02 9.69 24.85
CA PRO A 51 2.67 8.51 24.29
C PRO A 51 1.97 7.22 24.71
N GLY A 52 2.13 6.15 23.90
CA GLY A 52 1.53 4.84 24.18
C GLY A 52 1.92 4.31 25.58
N VAL A 53 0.95 3.75 26.25
CA VAL A 53 1.09 3.19 27.61
C VAL A 53 0.89 1.68 27.52
N PHE A 54 1.79 0.91 28.16
CA PHE A 54 1.58 -0.53 28.32
C PHE A 54 0.51 -0.82 29.37
N THR A 55 -0.38 -1.75 29.03
CA THR A 55 -1.37 -2.32 29.94
C THR A 55 -1.21 -3.83 30.01
N VAL A 56 -1.61 -4.44 31.12
CA VAL A 56 -1.56 -5.90 31.32
C VAL A 56 -2.98 -6.44 31.42
N GLU A 57 -3.34 -7.32 30.48
CA GLU A 57 -4.59 -8.09 30.56
C GLU A 57 -4.36 -9.33 31.44
N ARG A 58 -5.12 -9.45 32.54
CA ARG A 58 -5.08 -10.61 33.44
C ARG A 58 -6.22 -11.57 33.08
N HIS A 59 -5.91 -12.64 32.36
CA HIS A 59 -6.87 -13.69 32.04
C HIS A 59 -7.06 -14.66 33.23
N VAL A 60 -8.16 -14.53 33.95
CA VAL A 60 -8.46 -15.35 35.14
C VAL A 60 -9.45 -16.46 34.77
N ARG A 61 -9.05 -17.71 34.95
CA ARG A 61 -9.87 -18.89 34.63
C ARG A 61 -10.14 -19.66 35.91
N GLY A 62 -11.37 -19.54 36.41
CA GLY A 62 -11.82 -20.28 37.59
C GLY A 62 -11.79 -21.80 37.37
N LYS A 63 -11.38 -22.57 38.38
CA LYS A 63 -11.51 -24.03 38.42
C LYS A 63 -12.72 -24.36 39.28
N TRP A 64 -13.64 -25.16 38.76
CA TRP A 64 -14.86 -25.53 39.42
C TRP A 64 -14.91 -27.05 39.62
N VAL A 65 -15.15 -27.50 40.83
CA VAL A 65 -15.23 -28.91 41.16
C VAL A 65 -16.62 -29.24 41.74
N CYS A 66 -17.22 -30.34 41.30
CA CYS A 66 -18.38 -30.89 41.93
C CYS A 66 -17.98 -31.70 43.17
N ARG A 67 -18.49 -31.34 44.37
CA ARG A 67 -18.18 -32.05 45.59
C ARG A 67 -18.77 -33.46 45.68
N CYS A 68 -19.73 -33.77 44.84
CA CYS A 68 -20.40 -35.08 44.83
C CYS A 68 -19.72 -36.08 43.89
N CYS A 69 -19.38 -35.69 42.67
CA CYS A 69 -18.77 -36.58 41.67
C CYS A 69 -17.33 -36.20 41.28
N GLU A 70 -16.74 -35.27 42.00
CA GLU A 70 -15.36 -34.76 41.78
C GLU A 70 -15.03 -34.27 40.39
N LYS A 71 -16.08 -34.09 39.54
CA LYS A 71 -15.90 -33.58 38.16
C LYS A 71 -15.35 -32.16 38.23
N LEU A 72 -14.14 -31.98 37.60
CA LEU A 72 -13.49 -30.67 37.41
C LEU A 72 -13.91 -30.08 36.06
N ILE A 73 -14.28 -28.80 36.03
CA ILE A 73 -14.49 -28.01 34.83
C ILE A 73 -13.69 -26.70 34.93
N GLN A 74 -13.14 -26.28 33.81
CA GLN A 74 -12.45 -25.00 33.64
C GLN A 74 -12.68 -24.49 32.22
N ALA A 75 -12.83 -23.17 32.06
CA ALA A 75 -12.93 -22.57 30.73
C ALA A 75 -11.68 -22.88 29.88
N PRO A 76 -11.79 -23.12 28.56
CA PRO A 76 -10.65 -23.33 27.69
C PRO A 76 -9.74 -22.10 27.67
N VAL A 77 -8.48 -22.28 27.30
CA VAL A 77 -7.58 -21.16 26.99
C VAL A 77 -8.03 -20.52 25.71
N PRO A 78 -8.24 -19.19 25.64
CA PRO A 78 -8.49 -18.52 24.37
C PRO A 78 -7.38 -18.79 23.35
N ALA A 79 -7.76 -19.03 22.10
CA ALA A 79 -6.76 -19.18 21.03
C ALA A 79 -6.10 -17.84 20.72
N HIS A 80 -4.82 -17.86 20.44
CA HIS A 80 -4.02 -16.68 20.08
C HIS A 80 -3.18 -16.98 18.83
N VAL A 81 -2.87 -15.94 18.06
CA VAL A 81 -2.00 -16.06 16.86
C VAL A 81 -0.61 -16.58 17.22
N ILE A 82 -0.09 -16.18 18.38
CA ILE A 82 1.14 -16.71 18.95
C ILE A 82 0.77 -17.58 20.15
N ASP A 83 0.84 -18.89 19.97
CA ASP A 83 0.50 -19.82 21.04
C ASP A 83 1.43 -19.64 22.24
N LYS A 84 0.83 -19.62 23.46
CA LYS A 84 1.53 -19.36 24.72
C LYS A 84 2.33 -18.04 24.76
N GLY A 85 2.10 -17.14 23.80
CA GLY A 85 2.73 -15.82 23.73
C GLY A 85 2.15 -14.85 24.76
N ILE A 86 2.95 -13.85 25.14
CA ILE A 86 2.51 -12.77 26.03
C ILE A 86 1.86 -11.58 25.29
N PRO A 87 2.11 -11.33 23.96
CA PRO A 87 1.54 -10.17 23.31
C PRO A 87 0.05 -10.39 23.00
N THR A 88 -0.77 -9.36 23.26
CA THR A 88 -2.14 -9.30 22.75
C THR A 88 -2.15 -9.05 21.26
N ALA A 89 -3.28 -9.29 20.60
CA ALA A 89 -3.47 -8.93 19.19
C ALA A 89 -3.27 -7.42 18.95
N GLY A 90 -3.64 -6.58 19.93
CA GLY A 90 -3.41 -5.13 19.85
C GLY A 90 -1.91 -4.76 19.85
N LEU A 91 -1.09 -5.36 20.70
CA LEU A 91 0.36 -5.14 20.69
C LEU A 91 1.00 -5.64 19.41
N LEU A 92 0.58 -6.80 18.89
CA LEU A 92 1.05 -7.33 17.61
C LEU A 92 0.65 -6.43 16.45
N ALA A 93 -0.60 -5.97 16.39
CA ALA A 93 -1.07 -5.05 15.37
C ALA A 93 -0.25 -3.74 15.37
N HIS A 94 -0.03 -3.14 16.55
CA HIS A 94 0.83 -1.96 16.69
C HIS A 94 2.25 -2.20 16.14
N LEU A 95 2.89 -3.30 16.55
CA LEU A 95 4.23 -3.68 16.10
C LEU A 95 4.31 -3.78 14.58
N LEU A 96 3.30 -4.42 13.94
CA LEU A 96 3.26 -4.64 12.50
C LEU A 96 2.99 -3.34 11.73
N VAL A 97 2.03 -2.52 12.17
CA VAL A 97 1.72 -1.22 11.58
C VAL A 97 2.94 -0.30 11.68
N ALA A 98 3.50 -0.13 12.86
CA ALA A 98 4.69 0.70 13.07
C ALA A 98 5.87 0.26 12.18
N LYS A 99 6.06 -1.05 11.99
CA LYS A 99 7.14 -1.56 11.15
C LYS A 99 6.88 -1.40 9.65
N PHE A 100 5.69 -1.70 9.16
CA PHE A 100 5.43 -1.88 7.73
C PHE A 100 4.63 -0.73 7.08
N MET A 101 3.95 0.09 7.90
CA MET A 101 3.27 1.30 7.42
C MET A 101 4.06 2.56 7.78
N ASP A 102 4.58 2.65 9.02
CA ASP A 102 5.32 3.81 9.51
C ASP A 102 6.84 3.66 9.30
N HIS A 103 7.25 2.50 8.77
CA HIS A 103 8.65 2.18 8.45
C HIS A 103 9.62 2.27 9.63
N LEU A 104 9.13 2.04 10.87
CA LEU A 104 9.95 2.00 12.08
C LEU A 104 10.69 0.65 12.21
N PRO A 105 12.03 0.61 12.09
CA PRO A 105 12.77 -0.62 12.32
C PRO A 105 12.63 -1.10 13.75
N LEU A 106 12.75 -2.42 13.96
CA LEU A 106 12.54 -3.04 15.30
C LEU A 106 13.46 -2.47 16.37
N TYR A 107 14.68 -2.08 16.05
CA TYR A 107 15.58 -1.47 17.01
C TYR A 107 15.07 -0.11 17.53
N ARG A 108 14.38 0.67 16.71
CA ARG A 108 13.75 1.92 17.16
C ARG A 108 12.52 1.62 18.03
N GLN A 109 11.73 0.60 17.68
CA GLN A 109 10.59 0.18 18.48
C GLN A 109 11.02 -0.36 19.85
N GLU A 110 12.11 -1.13 19.92
CA GLU A 110 12.74 -1.58 21.18
C GLU A 110 13.00 -0.39 22.12
N HIS A 111 13.65 0.68 21.62
CA HIS A 111 13.91 1.88 22.43
C HIS A 111 12.64 2.71 22.72
N ILE A 112 11.64 2.69 21.84
CA ILE A 112 10.35 3.35 22.13
C ILE A 112 9.65 2.63 23.30
N PHE A 113 9.63 1.29 23.27
CA PHE A 113 9.04 0.48 24.33
C PHE A 113 9.80 0.59 25.65
N GLU A 114 11.11 0.62 25.60
CA GLU A 114 11.96 0.86 26.80
C GLU A 114 11.60 2.21 27.46
N ARG A 115 11.48 3.29 26.69
CA ARG A 115 11.06 4.60 27.23
C ARG A 115 9.61 4.61 27.73
N ALA A 116 8.76 3.73 27.22
CA ALA A 116 7.39 3.52 27.72
C ALA A 116 7.33 2.62 28.97
N GLY A 117 8.49 2.23 29.52
CA GLY A 117 8.61 1.49 30.78
C GLY A 117 8.69 -0.03 30.65
N HIS A 118 8.75 -0.59 29.44
CA HIS A 118 8.87 -2.04 29.26
C HIS A 118 9.82 -2.41 28.11
N LEU A 119 10.99 -2.95 28.44
CA LEU A 119 11.97 -3.42 27.47
C LEU A 119 11.52 -4.75 26.84
N ILE A 120 11.35 -4.77 25.53
CA ILE A 120 11.12 -5.98 24.75
C ILE A 120 12.29 -6.15 23.78
N ALA A 121 13.05 -7.21 23.94
CA ALA A 121 14.24 -7.45 23.13
C ALA A 121 13.89 -7.52 21.62
N ARG A 122 14.72 -6.91 20.79
CA ARG A 122 14.57 -6.90 19.32
C ARG A 122 14.41 -8.29 18.72
N SER A 123 15.07 -9.30 19.27
CA SER A 123 14.92 -10.71 18.86
C SER A 123 13.50 -11.21 19.07
N THR A 124 12.88 -10.88 20.19
CA THR A 124 11.48 -11.21 20.51
C THR A 124 10.52 -10.52 19.55
N LEU A 125 10.72 -9.21 19.32
CA LEU A 125 9.93 -8.46 18.32
C LEU A 125 10.04 -9.08 16.92
N ALA A 126 11.26 -9.49 16.53
CA ALA A 126 11.49 -10.14 15.24
C ALA A 126 10.82 -11.52 15.14
N GLN A 127 10.80 -12.29 16.24
CA GLN A 127 10.08 -13.56 16.31
C GLN A 127 8.58 -13.33 16.13
N TRP A 128 7.98 -12.41 16.88
CA TRP A 128 6.55 -12.09 16.76
C TRP A 128 6.14 -11.65 15.35
N VAL A 129 6.94 -10.77 14.72
CA VAL A 129 6.73 -10.40 13.30
C VAL A 129 6.78 -11.64 12.39
N GLY A 130 7.73 -12.54 12.67
CA GLY A 130 7.91 -13.76 11.92
C GLY A 130 6.72 -14.73 12.03
N GLU A 131 6.20 -14.91 13.24
CA GLU A 131 5.04 -15.76 13.53
C GLU A 131 3.76 -15.18 12.92
N CYS A 132 3.48 -13.90 13.15
CA CYS A 132 2.34 -13.23 12.50
C CYS A 132 2.39 -13.36 10.97
N GLY A 133 3.56 -13.13 10.35
CA GLY A 133 3.70 -13.24 8.91
C GLY A 133 3.50 -14.67 8.37
N ALA A 134 3.72 -15.70 9.20
CA ALA A 134 3.41 -17.08 8.85
C ALA A 134 1.90 -17.38 8.97
N GLN A 135 1.28 -16.94 10.06
CA GLN A 135 -0.15 -17.15 10.31
C GLN A 135 -1.05 -16.39 9.32
N LEU A 136 -0.61 -15.23 8.86
CA LEU A 136 -1.34 -14.42 7.87
C LEU A 136 -1.23 -14.95 6.43
N GLN A 137 -0.35 -15.93 6.16
CA GLN A 137 -0.11 -16.41 4.80
C GLN A 137 -1.36 -16.95 4.08
N PRO A 138 -2.26 -17.72 4.73
CA PRO A 138 -3.50 -18.19 4.09
C PRO A 138 -4.41 -17.03 3.64
N LEU A 139 -4.50 -15.97 4.43
CA LEU A 139 -5.28 -14.79 4.11
C LEU A 139 -4.70 -14.00 2.92
N VAL A 140 -3.36 -13.91 2.85
CA VAL A 140 -2.66 -13.31 1.70
C VAL A 140 -2.85 -14.13 0.43
N GLN A 141 -2.85 -15.46 0.56
CA GLN A 141 -3.14 -16.34 -0.58
C GLN A 141 -4.57 -16.14 -1.09
N ALA A 142 -5.56 -16.04 -0.19
CA ALA A 142 -6.95 -15.73 -0.55
C ALA A 142 -7.05 -14.34 -1.24
N LEU A 143 -6.29 -13.34 -0.77
CA LEU A 143 -6.23 -12.03 -1.42
C LEU A 143 -5.62 -12.09 -2.83
N ALA A 144 -4.59 -12.92 -3.02
CA ALA A 144 -3.97 -13.13 -4.33
C ALA A 144 -4.93 -13.90 -5.28
N ASP A 145 -5.69 -14.85 -4.76
CA ASP A 145 -6.72 -15.56 -5.53
C ASP A 145 -7.86 -14.59 -5.92
N GLU A 146 -8.25 -13.69 -5.04
CA GLU A 146 -9.21 -12.63 -5.36
C GLU A 146 -8.71 -11.72 -6.48
N LEU A 147 -7.44 -11.27 -6.43
CA LEU A 147 -6.86 -10.47 -7.51
C LEU A 147 -6.99 -11.18 -8.86
N ARG A 148 -6.69 -12.46 -8.93
CA ARG A 148 -6.75 -13.26 -10.16
C ARG A 148 -8.15 -13.48 -10.72
N ARG A 149 -9.20 -13.11 -10.00
CA ARG A 149 -10.58 -13.08 -10.54
C ARG A 149 -10.84 -11.87 -11.45
N HIS A 150 -10.00 -10.85 -11.40
CA HIS A 150 -10.17 -9.63 -12.19
C HIS A 150 -9.42 -9.70 -13.50
N VAL A 151 -10.05 -9.17 -14.57
CA VAL A 151 -9.52 -9.24 -15.95
C VAL A 151 -8.49 -8.18 -16.29
N VAL A 152 -8.33 -7.14 -15.46
CA VAL A 152 -7.30 -6.11 -15.63
C VAL A 152 -6.54 -5.96 -14.32
N LEU A 153 -5.24 -6.18 -14.38
CA LEU A 153 -4.33 -6.01 -13.25
C LEU A 153 -3.18 -5.07 -13.62
N HIS A 154 -2.67 -4.38 -12.62
CA HIS A 154 -1.38 -3.71 -12.70
C HIS A 154 -0.28 -4.59 -12.13
N ALA A 155 0.92 -4.46 -12.67
CA ALA A 155 2.14 -5.01 -12.07
C ALA A 155 3.30 -4.01 -12.17
N ASP A 156 4.13 -3.99 -11.15
CA ASP A 156 5.37 -3.22 -11.08
C ASP A 156 6.31 -3.83 -10.03
N GLU A 157 7.59 -3.50 -10.03
CA GLU A 157 8.54 -4.00 -9.04
C GLU A 157 9.55 -2.93 -8.60
N THR A 158 10.05 -3.08 -7.38
CA THR A 158 11.09 -2.20 -6.83
C THR A 158 12.24 -3.00 -6.22
N PRO A 159 13.50 -2.58 -6.43
CA PRO A 159 14.64 -3.25 -5.82
C PRO A 159 14.71 -2.99 -4.32
N VAL A 160 15.10 -4.03 -3.57
CA VAL A 160 15.35 -4.01 -2.14
C VAL A 160 16.67 -4.74 -1.87
N ALA A 161 17.47 -4.22 -0.94
CA ALA A 161 18.65 -4.95 -0.49
C ALA A 161 18.26 -6.16 0.36
N MET A 162 18.93 -7.30 0.21
CA MET A 162 18.79 -8.48 1.06
C MET A 162 20.17 -8.97 1.50
N LEU A 163 20.28 -9.41 2.76
CA LEU A 163 21.52 -10.02 3.24
C LEU A 163 21.81 -11.33 2.51
N LYS A 164 23.05 -11.50 2.10
CA LYS A 164 23.50 -12.78 1.56
C LYS A 164 23.39 -13.90 2.58
N PRO A 165 23.19 -15.17 2.16
CA PRO A 165 23.21 -16.33 3.05
C PRO A 165 24.48 -16.36 3.92
N LYS A 166 24.39 -16.90 5.14
CA LYS A 166 25.47 -16.88 6.13
C LYS A 166 26.81 -17.40 5.62
N HIS A 167 26.79 -18.46 4.81
CA HIS A 167 27.99 -19.08 4.23
C HIS A 167 28.66 -18.25 3.12
N LEU A 168 27.95 -17.24 2.56
CA LEU A 168 28.46 -16.31 1.55
C LEU A 168 28.62 -14.89 2.09
N ARG A 169 28.52 -14.70 3.42
CA ARG A 169 28.57 -13.37 4.04
C ARG A 169 29.98 -12.80 4.01
N ASP A 170 30.19 -11.91 3.04
CA ASP A 170 31.29 -10.95 3.00
C ASP A 170 30.87 -9.59 3.60
N GLY A 171 29.81 -9.54 4.42
CA GLY A 171 29.20 -8.32 4.95
C GLY A 171 28.33 -7.54 3.95
N LYS A 172 28.15 -8.04 2.73
CA LYS A 172 27.45 -7.37 1.65
C LYS A 172 26.01 -7.84 1.51
N THR A 173 25.18 -6.98 0.95
CA THR A 173 23.83 -7.29 0.49
C THR A 173 23.85 -7.61 -1.01
N HIS A 174 22.83 -8.32 -1.48
CA HIS A 174 22.52 -8.42 -2.91
C HIS A 174 21.15 -7.78 -3.19
N LYS A 175 20.89 -7.53 -4.47
CA LYS A 175 19.65 -6.92 -4.92
C LYS A 175 18.56 -7.99 -5.04
N ALA A 176 17.53 -7.85 -4.22
CA ALA A 176 16.26 -8.56 -4.32
C ALA A 176 15.16 -7.61 -4.78
N TYR A 177 13.92 -8.08 -4.94
CA TYR A 177 12.82 -7.29 -5.49
C TYR A 177 11.53 -7.54 -4.71
N ILE A 178 10.75 -6.46 -4.55
CA ILE A 178 9.33 -6.53 -4.18
C ILE A 178 8.54 -6.29 -5.46
N TRP A 179 7.74 -7.26 -5.82
CA TRP A 179 6.75 -7.21 -6.89
C TRP A 179 5.42 -6.75 -6.31
N SER A 180 4.69 -5.93 -7.03
CA SER A 180 3.37 -5.45 -6.64
C SER A 180 2.36 -5.77 -7.73
N TYR A 181 1.26 -6.36 -7.34
CA TYR A 181 0.12 -6.62 -8.20
C TYR A 181 -1.11 -5.99 -7.58
N CYS A 182 -1.91 -5.27 -8.35
CA CYS A 182 -3.14 -4.68 -7.81
C CYS A 182 -4.26 -4.58 -8.85
N THR A 183 -5.48 -4.49 -8.38
CA THR A 183 -6.64 -4.12 -9.18
C THR A 183 -6.52 -2.67 -9.66
N THR A 184 -7.28 -2.28 -10.68
CA THR A 184 -7.27 -0.89 -11.16
C THR A 184 -7.97 0.06 -10.18
N SER A 185 -7.68 1.36 -10.27
CA SER A 185 -8.33 2.38 -9.44
C SER A 185 -9.85 2.46 -9.66
N ALA A 186 -10.34 2.05 -10.82
CA ALA A 186 -11.75 2.02 -11.14
C ALA A 186 -12.46 0.71 -10.70
N ASN A 187 -11.69 -0.33 -10.34
CA ASN A 187 -12.27 -1.59 -9.87
C ASN A 187 -12.93 -1.38 -8.50
N PRO A 188 -14.16 -1.88 -8.25
CA PRO A 188 -14.81 -1.77 -6.94
C PRO A 188 -14.04 -2.52 -5.85
N THR A 189 -13.44 -3.66 -6.19
CA THR A 189 -12.56 -4.40 -5.28
C THR A 189 -11.17 -3.78 -5.29
N LYS A 190 -10.80 -3.10 -4.22
CA LYS A 190 -9.46 -2.52 -4.04
C LYS A 190 -8.56 -3.53 -3.35
N ALA A 191 -7.57 -4.05 -4.05
CA ALA A 191 -6.62 -5.00 -3.49
C ALA A 191 -5.23 -4.80 -4.07
N VAL A 192 -4.23 -4.96 -3.23
CA VAL A 192 -2.81 -4.99 -3.62
C VAL A 192 -2.11 -6.15 -2.93
N VAL A 193 -1.35 -6.91 -3.69
CA VAL A 193 -0.50 -8.00 -3.19
C VAL A 193 0.95 -7.68 -3.52
N PHE A 194 1.81 -7.82 -2.52
CA PHE A 194 3.25 -7.75 -2.67
C PHE A 194 3.85 -9.14 -2.58
N GLU A 195 4.81 -9.42 -3.43
CA GLU A 195 5.64 -10.61 -3.36
C GLU A 195 7.12 -10.23 -3.26
N PHE A 196 7.91 -11.06 -2.58
CA PHE A 196 9.34 -10.84 -2.43
C PHE A 196 10.12 -11.95 -3.12
N SER A 197 11.07 -11.56 -3.98
CA SER A 197 11.89 -12.47 -4.76
C SER A 197 13.35 -12.03 -4.78
N GLU A 198 14.26 -12.98 -4.93
CA GLU A 198 15.71 -12.72 -5.06
C GLU A 198 16.08 -12.19 -6.43
N THR A 199 15.23 -12.38 -7.44
CA THR A 199 15.51 -12.04 -8.82
C THR A 199 14.46 -11.09 -9.42
N ARG A 200 14.82 -10.43 -10.52
CA ARG A 200 13.89 -9.67 -11.38
C ARG A 200 13.42 -10.50 -12.58
N ALA A 201 13.45 -11.82 -12.48
CA ALA A 201 13.09 -12.68 -13.60
C ALA A 201 11.57 -12.71 -13.82
N GLY A 202 11.16 -12.86 -15.08
CA GLY A 202 9.74 -12.93 -15.48
C GLY A 202 8.99 -14.15 -14.94
N GLU A 203 9.72 -15.15 -14.42
CA GLU A 203 9.17 -16.31 -13.72
C GLU A 203 8.33 -15.91 -12.51
N ASN A 204 8.73 -14.88 -11.76
CA ASN A 204 7.97 -14.40 -10.61
C ASN A 204 6.54 -13.98 -11.01
N VAL A 205 6.40 -13.30 -12.15
CA VAL A 205 5.09 -12.89 -12.67
C VAL A 205 4.29 -14.10 -13.17
N ARG A 206 4.96 -15.06 -13.82
CA ARG A 206 4.30 -16.29 -14.29
C ARG A 206 3.77 -17.11 -13.13
N GLU A 207 4.55 -17.24 -12.05
CA GLU A 207 4.14 -17.94 -10.82
C GLU A 207 2.94 -17.24 -10.18
N PHE A 208 3.01 -15.91 -9.98
CA PHE A 208 1.91 -15.14 -9.41
C PHE A 208 0.61 -15.29 -10.21
N LEU A 209 0.70 -15.20 -11.54
CA LEU A 209 -0.45 -15.34 -12.45
C LEU A 209 -0.82 -16.80 -12.75
N LYS A 210 -0.12 -17.76 -12.14
CA LYS A 210 -0.34 -19.22 -12.33
C LYS A 210 -0.28 -19.68 -13.80
N LEU A 211 0.52 -19.01 -14.65
CA LEU A 211 0.47 -19.18 -16.12
C LEU A 211 0.87 -20.56 -16.62
N ASP A 212 1.54 -21.35 -15.81
CA ASP A 212 1.97 -22.72 -16.12
C ASP A 212 1.06 -23.78 -15.48
N THR A 213 -0.15 -23.41 -15.07
CA THR A 213 -1.15 -24.27 -14.44
C THR A 213 -2.48 -24.25 -15.19
N PRO A 214 -3.39 -25.21 -14.94
CA PRO A 214 -4.75 -25.16 -15.50
C PRO A 214 -5.57 -23.93 -15.08
N GLN A 215 -5.19 -23.26 -13.98
CA GLN A 215 -5.81 -22.04 -13.47
C GLN A 215 -5.09 -20.76 -13.95
N ALA A 216 -4.41 -20.85 -15.10
CA ALA A 216 -3.68 -19.70 -15.68
C ALA A 216 -4.58 -18.48 -15.82
N TRP A 217 -4.14 -17.37 -15.26
CA TRP A 217 -4.85 -16.11 -15.37
C TRP A 217 -4.90 -15.61 -16.82
N GLN A 218 -6.08 -15.16 -17.23
CA GLN A 218 -6.32 -14.58 -18.54
C GLN A 218 -6.83 -13.15 -18.36
N GLY A 219 -6.17 -12.20 -19.01
CA GLY A 219 -6.56 -10.81 -18.89
C GLY A 219 -5.55 -9.83 -19.44
N THR A 220 -5.70 -8.56 -19.08
CA THR A 220 -4.79 -7.48 -19.48
C THR A 220 -3.91 -7.07 -18.32
N LEU A 221 -2.59 -7.20 -18.47
CA LEU A 221 -1.59 -6.77 -17.50
C LEU A 221 -1.02 -5.41 -17.89
N VAL A 222 -1.20 -4.42 -17.02
CA VAL A 222 -0.71 -3.05 -17.20
C VAL A 222 0.64 -2.89 -16.50
N THR A 223 1.69 -2.53 -17.26
CA THR A 223 3.08 -2.47 -16.75
C THR A 223 3.83 -1.23 -17.26
N ASP A 224 5.06 -1.03 -16.78
CA ASP A 224 6.00 -0.02 -17.29
C ASP A 224 6.66 -0.40 -18.62
N GLY A 225 6.50 -1.66 -19.05
CA GLY A 225 7.13 -2.23 -20.25
C GLY A 225 8.52 -2.80 -20.00
N PHE A 226 8.87 -3.17 -18.77
CA PHE A 226 10.06 -3.96 -18.48
C PHE A 226 10.02 -5.31 -19.20
N SER A 227 11.15 -5.73 -19.77
CA SER A 227 11.24 -6.93 -20.62
C SER A 227 10.88 -8.25 -19.90
N GLY A 228 11.00 -8.30 -18.57
CA GLY A 228 10.59 -9.46 -17.78
C GLY A 228 9.11 -9.81 -17.93
N TYR A 229 8.25 -8.81 -18.20
CA TYR A 229 6.82 -9.04 -18.46
C TYR A 229 6.53 -9.70 -19.81
N ASN A 230 7.48 -9.72 -20.76
CA ASN A 230 7.29 -10.41 -22.05
C ASN A 230 7.04 -11.91 -21.87
N ALA A 231 7.50 -12.50 -20.78
CA ALA A 231 7.26 -13.92 -20.45
C ALA A 231 5.77 -14.25 -20.25
N THR A 232 4.92 -13.24 -20.01
CA THR A 232 3.46 -13.41 -19.83
C THR A 232 2.71 -13.41 -21.16
N THR A 233 3.16 -12.63 -22.13
CA THR A 233 2.49 -12.50 -23.45
C THR A 233 2.53 -13.80 -24.26
N THR A 234 3.60 -14.59 -24.12
CA THR A 234 3.72 -15.92 -24.73
C THR A 234 2.73 -16.94 -24.17
N LYS A 235 2.07 -16.62 -23.06
CA LYS A 235 1.07 -17.45 -22.36
C LYS A 235 -0.37 -16.90 -22.50
N GLY A 236 -0.61 -15.99 -23.45
CA GLY A 236 -1.94 -15.48 -23.74
C GLY A 236 -2.37 -14.24 -22.91
N VAL A 237 -1.51 -13.75 -22.02
CA VAL A 237 -1.80 -12.50 -21.27
C VAL A 237 -1.67 -11.31 -22.21
N THR A 238 -2.68 -10.46 -22.23
CA THR A 238 -2.69 -9.22 -23.01
C THR A 238 -1.83 -8.17 -22.32
N SER A 239 -0.84 -7.61 -23.01
CA SER A 239 0.02 -6.54 -22.47
C SER A 239 -0.60 -5.17 -22.72
N ALA A 240 -0.65 -4.31 -21.70
CA ALA A 240 -0.87 -2.87 -21.84
C ALA A 240 0.29 -2.13 -21.17
N GLN A 241 0.74 -1.03 -21.77
CA GLN A 241 1.90 -0.31 -21.26
C GLN A 241 1.58 1.13 -20.88
N CYS A 242 2.38 1.65 -19.96
CA CYS A 242 2.19 2.94 -19.34
C CYS A 242 2.53 4.12 -20.26
N MET A 243 1.53 4.90 -20.65
CA MET A 243 1.71 6.13 -21.45
C MET A 243 2.49 7.21 -20.66
N ALA A 244 2.46 7.18 -19.33
CA ALA A 244 3.26 8.11 -18.51
C ALA A 244 4.76 7.86 -18.67
N HIS A 245 5.18 6.60 -18.83
CA HIS A 245 6.58 6.27 -19.13
C HIS A 245 7.02 6.74 -20.51
N ALA A 246 6.17 6.61 -21.53
CA ALA A 246 6.42 7.19 -22.84
C ALA A 246 6.53 8.73 -22.75
N ARG A 247 5.62 9.38 -22.04
CA ARG A 247 5.65 10.83 -21.79
C ARG A 247 6.96 11.26 -21.10
N ARG A 248 7.47 10.49 -20.14
CA ARG A 248 8.72 10.80 -19.41
C ARG A 248 9.89 10.93 -20.38
N LYS A 249 10.00 10.08 -21.40
CA LYS A 249 11.07 10.16 -22.42
C LYS A 249 11.08 11.50 -23.17
N PHE A 250 9.91 12.03 -23.50
CA PHE A 250 9.80 13.35 -24.14
C PHE A 250 9.97 14.50 -23.14
N ASN A 251 9.57 14.30 -21.88
CA ASN A 251 9.82 15.28 -20.83
C ASN A 251 11.32 15.49 -20.59
N ASP A 252 12.09 14.41 -20.57
CA ASP A 252 13.55 14.45 -20.40
C ASP A 252 14.21 15.19 -21.58
N LEU A 253 13.72 14.98 -22.81
CA LEU A 253 14.18 15.73 -23.99
C LEU A 253 13.89 17.23 -23.87
N TRP A 254 12.71 17.61 -23.39
CA TRP A 254 12.38 19.02 -23.19
C TRP A 254 13.15 19.63 -22.02
N ALA A 255 13.21 18.94 -20.88
CA ALA A 255 13.87 19.45 -19.68
C ALA A 255 15.37 19.65 -19.89
N ASN A 256 16.06 18.66 -20.49
CA ASN A 256 17.51 18.63 -20.60
C ASN A 256 18.05 19.30 -21.88
N HIS A 257 17.29 19.26 -22.96
CA HIS A 257 17.75 19.70 -24.28
C HIS A 257 16.87 20.77 -24.94
N ARG A 258 15.80 21.22 -24.27
CA ARG A 258 14.82 22.17 -24.84
C ARG A 258 14.30 21.78 -26.24
N SER A 259 14.22 20.46 -26.48
CA SER A 259 13.81 19.90 -27.77
C SER A 259 12.38 20.27 -28.13
N GLU A 260 12.17 20.92 -29.28
CA GLU A 260 10.84 21.24 -29.81
C GLU A 260 10.01 19.97 -30.09
N VAL A 261 10.69 18.87 -30.49
CA VAL A 261 10.05 17.56 -30.65
C VAL A 261 9.52 17.08 -29.29
N GLY A 262 10.34 17.21 -28.23
CA GLY A 262 9.91 16.90 -26.85
C GLY A 262 8.70 17.74 -26.45
N ARG A 263 8.75 19.06 -26.62
CA ARG A 263 7.68 19.98 -26.28
C ARG A 263 6.37 19.65 -27.02
N LYS A 264 6.45 19.37 -28.32
CA LYS A 264 5.26 19.04 -29.15
C LYS A 264 4.67 17.67 -28.75
N ALA A 265 5.49 16.66 -28.48
CA ALA A 265 5.05 15.36 -28.00
C ALA A 265 4.31 15.49 -26.64
N LEU A 266 4.82 16.32 -25.72
CA LEU A 266 4.18 16.57 -24.42
C LEU A 266 2.77 17.15 -24.58
N ARG A 267 2.48 17.96 -25.59
CA ARG A 267 1.13 18.48 -25.88
C ARG A 267 0.15 17.36 -26.23
N TYR A 268 0.56 16.36 -27.04
CA TYR A 268 -0.29 15.21 -27.34
C TYR A 268 -0.58 14.39 -26.07
N HIS A 269 0.44 14.11 -25.25
CA HIS A 269 0.24 13.44 -23.97
C HIS A 269 -0.69 14.23 -23.05
N GLN A 270 -0.53 15.57 -22.98
CA GLN A 270 -1.40 16.43 -22.17
C GLN A 270 -2.86 16.35 -22.61
N CYS A 271 -3.12 16.31 -23.92
CA CYS A 271 -4.48 16.11 -24.44
C CYS A 271 -5.07 14.76 -24.01
N LEU A 272 -4.30 13.67 -24.12
CA LEU A 272 -4.74 12.33 -23.71
C LEU A 272 -5.06 12.27 -22.22
N PHE A 273 -4.15 12.73 -21.36
CA PHE A 273 -4.36 12.73 -19.91
C PHE A 273 -5.47 13.68 -19.45
N ARG A 274 -5.75 14.75 -20.21
CA ARG A 274 -6.91 15.61 -19.94
C ARG A 274 -8.22 14.85 -20.23
N ILE A 275 -8.31 14.14 -21.36
CA ILE A 275 -9.49 13.33 -21.68
C ILE A 275 -9.71 12.28 -20.59
N GLU A 276 -8.67 11.60 -20.12
CA GLU A 276 -8.79 10.60 -19.05
C GLU A 276 -9.34 11.18 -17.75
N ARG A 277 -8.91 12.39 -17.35
CA ARG A 277 -9.47 13.07 -16.18
C ARG A 277 -10.94 13.44 -16.33
N GLU A 278 -11.36 13.85 -17.57
CA GLU A 278 -12.76 14.17 -17.86
C GLU A 278 -13.70 12.96 -17.75
N ILE A 279 -13.17 11.75 -17.87
CA ILE A 279 -13.95 10.51 -17.90
C ILE A 279 -13.69 9.58 -16.72
N GLU A 280 -12.93 10.01 -15.71
CA GLU A 280 -12.48 9.18 -14.59
C GLU A 280 -13.64 8.50 -13.86
N GLU A 281 -14.72 9.25 -13.61
CA GLU A 281 -15.91 8.79 -12.89
C GLU A 281 -16.95 8.06 -13.78
N LEU A 282 -16.70 7.95 -15.08
CA LEU A 282 -17.64 7.29 -15.97
C LEU A 282 -17.54 5.76 -15.88
N PRO A 283 -18.65 5.01 -16.12
CA PRO A 283 -18.61 3.57 -16.28
C PRO A 283 -17.71 3.13 -17.44
N SER A 284 -17.21 1.88 -17.40
CA SER A 284 -16.26 1.31 -18.36
C SER A 284 -16.67 1.52 -19.82
N ASP A 285 -17.91 1.17 -20.18
CA ASP A 285 -18.40 1.34 -21.56
C ASP A 285 -18.45 2.81 -22.01
N ALA A 286 -18.84 3.73 -21.14
CA ALA A 286 -18.87 5.15 -21.43
C ALA A 286 -17.43 5.69 -21.61
N ARG A 287 -16.48 5.27 -20.77
CA ARG A 287 -15.05 5.58 -20.93
C ARG A 287 -14.56 5.11 -22.32
N ARG A 288 -14.84 3.87 -22.68
CA ARG A 288 -14.47 3.29 -23.97
C ARG A 288 -15.03 4.11 -25.12
N GLN A 289 -16.31 4.49 -25.11
CA GLN A 289 -16.93 5.30 -26.15
C GLN A 289 -16.27 6.68 -26.31
N VAL A 290 -15.98 7.37 -25.21
CA VAL A 290 -15.28 8.67 -25.25
C VAL A 290 -13.86 8.52 -25.78
N ARG A 291 -13.12 7.49 -25.34
CA ARG A 291 -11.77 7.17 -25.84
C ARG A 291 -11.76 6.90 -27.32
N GLN A 292 -12.71 6.12 -27.85
CA GLN A 292 -12.85 5.86 -29.28
C GLN A 292 -13.14 7.14 -30.07
N ARG A 293 -13.95 8.05 -29.54
CA ARG A 293 -14.31 9.30 -30.20
C ARG A 293 -13.21 10.37 -30.11
N LYS A 294 -12.62 10.58 -28.92
CA LYS A 294 -11.65 11.66 -28.67
C LYS A 294 -10.20 11.16 -28.71
N SER A 295 -9.82 10.18 -27.90
CA SER A 295 -8.43 9.76 -27.73
C SER A 295 -7.87 9.10 -28.98
N ARG A 296 -8.66 8.30 -29.70
CA ARG A 296 -8.26 7.66 -30.95
C ARG A 296 -7.84 8.68 -32.01
N ARG A 297 -8.54 9.82 -32.10
CA ARG A 297 -8.19 10.90 -33.05
C ARG A 297 -6.84 11.54 -32.66
N VAL A 298 -6.61 11.84 -31.40
CA VAL A 298 -5.34 12.39 -30.91
C VAL A 298 -4.20 11.42 -31.20
N LEU A 299 -4.39 10.13 -30.92
CA LEU A 299 -3.40 9.08 -31.16
C LEU A 299 -3.09 8.91 -32.67
N ALA A 300 -4.07 8.96 -33.53
CA ALA A 300 -3.85 8.85 -34.98
C ALA A 300 -2.97 10.01 -35.51
N VAL A 301 -3.20 11.23 -35.05
CA VAL A 301 -2.38 12.40 -35.39
C VAL A 301 -1.00 12.28 -34.80
N PHE A 302 -0.89 11.88 -33.51
CA PHE A 302 0.36 11.71 -32.83
C PHE A 302 1.25 10.64 -33.46
N HIS A 303 0.68 9.50 -33.82
CA HIS A 303 1.41 8.42 -34.50
C HIS A 303 2.00 8.87 -35.85
N ARG A 304 1.17 9.48 -36.73
CA ARG A 304 1.65 10.02 -38.00
C ARG A 304 2.77 11.04 -37.79
N TRP A 305 2.62 11.91 -36.80
CA TRP A 305 3.64 12.90 -36.50
C TRP A 305 4.94 12.26 -36.00
N LEU A 306 4.87 11.21 -35.13
CA LEU A 306 6.06 10.48 -34.67
C LEU A 306 6.79 9.82 -35.83
N LEU A 307 6.07 9.21 -36.80
CA LEU A 307 6.66 8.62 -38.00
C LEU A 307 7.35 9.66 -38.86
N ALA A 308 6.75 10.82 -39.07
CA ALA A 308 7.36 11.92 -39.82
C ALA A 308 8.61 12.47 -39.12
N GLN A 309 8.56 12.68 -37.79
CA GLN A 309 9.72 13.14 -37.03
C GLN A 309 10.87 12.12 -37.01
N ARG A 310 10.56 10.84 -37.02
CA ARG A 310 11.54 9.76 -37.07
C ARG A 310 12.45 9.84 -38.30
N GLN A 311 11.93 10.30 -39.44
CA GLN A 311 12.67 10.48 -40.69
C GLN A 311 13.59 11.71 -40.68
N LEU A 312 13.30 12.69 -39.83
CA LEU A 312 14.00 13.98 -39.80
C LEU A 312 15.11 14.01 -38.71
N VAL A 313 15.17 12.99 -37.83
CA VAL A 313 16.08 12.99 -36.70
C VAL A 313 17.24 12.02 -36.93
N PRO A 314 18.49 12.41 -36.63
CA PRO A 314 19.66 11.56 -36.82
C PRO A 314 19.57 10.25 -36.02
N PRO A 315 20.01 9.11 -36.59
CA PRO A 315 20.12 7.85 -35.88
C PRO A 315 20.98 7.98 -34.58
N GLY A 316 20.62 7.24 -33.53
CA GLY A 316 21.35 7.21 -32.25
C GLY A 316 21.08 8.40 -31.33
N SER A 317 20.41 9.47 -31.79
CA SER A 317 20.07 10.64 -30.94
C SER A 317 19.10 10.28 -29.80
N ALA A 318 19.12 11.09 -28.73
CA ALA A 318 18.15 10.94 -27.64
C ALA A 318 16.70 11.10 -28.12
N THR A 319 16.49 11.94 -29.12
CA THR A 319 15.16 12.17 -29.74
C THR A 319 14.64 10.91 -30.45
N ILE A 320 15.47 10.25 -31.27
CA ILE A 320 15.06 9.03 -31.96
C ILE A 320 14.78 7.89 -30.97
N LYS A 321 15.56 7.80 -29.87
CA LYS A 321 15.32 6.81 -28.80
C LYS A 321 13.96 7.00 -28.14
N ALA A 322 13.52 8.24 -27.90
CA ALA A 322 12.21 8.55 -27.35
C ALA A 322 11.07 8.24 -28.33
N ILE A 323 11.25 8.56 -29.62
CA ILE A 323 10.29 8.24 -30.68
C ILE A 323 10.17 6.72 -30.83
N ASP A 324 11.28 6.01 -30.97
CA ASP A 324 11.32 4.56 -31.15
C ASP A 324 10.77 3.82 -29.93
N TYR A 325 10.97 4.34 -28.70
CA TYR A 325 10.32 3.79 -27.51
C TYR A 325 8.80 3.74 -27.66
N SER A 326 8.20 4.83 -28.15
CA SER A 326 6.76 4.93 -28.35
C SER A 326 6.27 4.10 -29.55
N LEU A 327 6.96 4.18 -30.69
CA LEU A 327 6.56 3.47 -31.90
C LEU A 327 6.65 1.94 -31.76
N LYS A 328 7.72 1.42 -31.14
CA LYS A 328 7.90 -0.02 -30.92
C LYS A 328 6.88 -0.61 -29.97
N ARG A 329 6.23 0.20 -29.14
CA ARG A 329 5.24 -0.19 -28.12
C ARG A 329 3.86 0.38 -28.39
N TRP A 330 3.62 0.84 -29.63
CA TRP A 330 2.42 1.59 -29.95
C TRP A 330 1.14 0.82 -29.66
N ALA A 331 1.10 -0.46 -30.00
CA ALA A 331 -0.06 -1.32 -29.78
C ALA A 331 -0.40 -1.43 -28.28
N GLU A 332 0.61 -1.68 -27.44
CA GLU A 332 0.44 -1.83 -26.00
C GLU A 332 0.12 -0.49 -25.31
N LEU A 333 0.76 0.61 -25.75
CA LEU A 333 0.52 1.96 -25.24
C LEU A 333 -0.89 2.47 -25.55
N THR A 334 -1.50 2.01 -26.66
CA THR A 334 -2.82 2.48 -27.11
C THR A 334 -3.96 1.53 -26.79
N ARG A 335 -3.70 0.42 -26.09
CA ARG A 335 -4.68 -0.61 -25.75
C ARG A 335 -5.87 -0.06 -24.95
N PHE A 336 -5.61 0.89 -24.04
CA PHE A 336 -6.64 1.53 -23.21
C PHE A 336 -7.79 2.16 -24.03
N VAL A 337 -7.57 2.47 -25.31
CA VAL A 337 -8.61 3.08 -26.17
C VAL A 337 -9.74 2.10 -26.47
N ASN A 338 -9.43 0.80 -26.50
CA ASN A 338 -10.38 -0.23 -26.89
C ASN A 338 -11.11 -0.88 -25.69
N ASP A 339 -10.64 -0.59 -24.49
CA ASP A 339 -11.18 -1.17 -23.25
C ASP A 339 -11.30 -0.09 -22.17
N GLY A 340 -12.52 0.06 -21.62
CA GLY A 340 -12.80 1.06 -20.61
C GLY A 340 -12.16 0.78 -19.26
N ASP A 341 -11.80 -0.47 -18.96
CA ASP A 341 -11.21 -0.88 -17.69
C ASP A 341 -9.68 -0.82 -17.69
N VAL A 342 -9.07 -0.79 -18.88
CA VAL A 342 -7.63 -0.64 -19.01
C VAL A 342 -7.22 0.83 -18.80
N PRO A 343 -6.42 1.17 -17.79
CA PRO A 343 -5.98 2.54 -17.55
C PRO A 343 -4.87 2.97 -18.53
N ILE A 344 -4.76 4.26 -18.77
CA ILE A 344 -3.73 4.86 -19.64
C ILE A 344 -2.31 4.76 -19.02
N SER A 345 -2.19 4.59 -17.71
CA SER A 345 -0.90 4.60 -17.02
C SER A 345 -0.82 3.57 -15.91
N ASN A 346 0.41 3.26 -15.50
CA ASN A 346 0.73 2.37 -14.38
C ASN A 346 0.90 3.11 -13.05
N ASN A 347 0.58 4.41 -12.98
CA ASN A 347 0.82 5.24 -11.80
C ASN A 347 0.11 4.73 -10.55
N TRP A 348 -1.00 4.01 -10.70
CA TRP A 348 -1.76 3.46 -9.58
C TRP A 348 -0.90 2.47 -8.76
N VAL A 349 -0.30 1.47 -9.40
CA VAL A 349 0.59 0.52 -8.70
C VAL A 349 1.88 1.20 -8.22
N GLU A 350 2.43 2.15 -8.98
CA GLU A 350 3.60 2.92 -8.55
C GLU A 350 3.35 3.65 -7.21
N ASN A 351 2.13 4.17 -7.00
CA ASN A 351 1.74 4.80 -5.74
C ASN A 351 1.67 3.81 -4.57
N HIS A 352 1.40 2.52 -4.81
CA HIS A 352 1.45 1.47 -3.79
C HIS A 352 2.90 1.06 -3.46
N ILE A 353 3.79 1.08 -4.44
CA ILE A 353 5.22 0.78 -4.25
C ILE A 353 5.97 1.95 -3.60
N ARG A 354 5.59 3.19 -3.87
CA ARG A 354 6.30 4.38 -3.40
C ARG A 354 6.57 4.41 -1.90
N PRO A 355 5.62 4.10 -0.99
CA PRO A 355 5.90 4.04 0.44
C PRO A 355 7.01 3.07 0.78
N ILE A 356 7.04 1.90 0.14
CA ILE A 356 8.07 0.88 0.33
C ILE A 356 9.43 1.39 -0.17
N ALA A 357 9.45 1.99 -1.36
CA ALA A 357 10.68 2.53 -1.96
C ALA A 357 11.28 3.66 -1.13
N LEU A 358 10.47 4.49 -0.47
CA LEU A 358 10.92 5.53 0.46
C LEU A 358 11.32 4.92 1.81
N GLY A 359 10.48 4.04 2.36
CA GLY A 359 10.66 3.44 3.68
C GLY A 359 11.88 2.54 3.78
N ARG A 360 12.33 1.92 2.67
CA ARG A 360 13.53 1.05 2.67
C ARG A 360 14.80 1.75 3.18
N ALA A 361 14.88 3.08 3.10
CA ALA A 361 15.97 3.86 3.66
C ALA A 361 16.04 3.76 5.21
N ASN A 362 14.91 3.48 5.88
CA ASN A 362 14.85 3.33 7.33
C ASN A 362 15.27 1.92 7.81
N TRP A 363 14.91 0.87 7.07
CA TRP A 363 15.18 -0.53 7.47
C TRP A 363 16.30 -1.19 6.66
N LEU A 364 16.87 -0.52 5.65
CA LEU A 364 18.07 -0.78 4.88
C LEU A 364 18.06 -2.07 4.05
N PHE A 365 17.68 -3.22 4.62
CA PHE A 365 17.69 -4.53 3.95
C PHE A 365 16.69 -5.51 4.56
N ALA A 366 16.32 -6.53 3.78
CA ALA A 366 15.66 -7.72 4.28
C ALA A 366 16.72 -8.71 4.83
N GLY A 367 16.46 -9.28 6.00
CA GLY A 367 17.42 -10.17 6.67
C GLY A 367 17.59 -11.54 5.99
N SER A 368 16.60 -11.99 5.20
CA SER A 368 16.59 -13.24 4.43
C SER A 368 15.41 -13.26 3.46
N LEU A 369 15.40 -14.20 2.51
CA LEU A 369 14.26 -14.46 1.62
C LEU A 369 12.96 -14.70 2.42
N ARG A 370 13.02 -15.53 3.47
CA ARG A 370 11.87 -15.79 4.35
C ARG A 370 11.35 -14.53 5.03
N ALA A 371 12.25 -13.67 5.52
CA ALA A 371 11.87 -12.41 6.16
C ALA A 371 11.24 -11.45 5.14
N GLY A 372 11.77 -11.39 3.92
CA GLY A 372 11.21 -10.60 2.82
C GLY A 372 9.82 -11.06 2.41
N LYS A 373 9.59 -12.37 2.25
CA LYS A 373 8.27 -12.94 1.93
C LYS A 373 7.23 -12.62 3.02
N ARG A 374 7.59 -12.75 4.30
CA ARG A 374 6.70 -12.40 5.42
C ARG A 374 6.39 -10.91 5.47
N ALA A 375 7.38 -10.07 5.19
CA ALA A 375 7.19 -8.63 5.09
C ALA A 375 6.21 -8.27 3.97
N ALA A 376 6.40 -8.85 2.78
CA ALA A 376 5.51 -8.66 1.64
C ALA A 376 4.06 -9.09 1.97
N ALA A 377 3.88 -10.23 2.61
CA ALA A 377 2.58 -10.74 3.06
C ALA A 377 1.87 -9.74 4.00
N ILE A 378 2.56 -9.26 5.03
CA ILE A 378 2.01 -8.29 5.99
C ILE A 378 1.67 -6.97 5.28
N MET A 379 2.57 -6.46 4.44
CA MET A 379 2.34 -5.23 3.68
C MET A 379 1.14 -5.35 2.73
N SER A 380 0.91 -6.52 2.12
CA SER A 380 -0.25 -6.76 1.24
C SER A 380 -1.57 -6.48 1.95
N LEU A 381 -1.74 -7.02 3.14
CA LEU A 381 -2.95 -6.84 3.94
C LEU A 381 -3.10 -5.41 4.46
N LEU A 382 -2.02 -4.83 5.01
CA LEU A 382 -2.03 -3.46 5.53
C LEU A 382 -2.37 -2.43 4.44
N HIS A 383 -1.71 -2.53 3.29
CA HIS A 383 -1.98 -1.61 2.19
C HIS A 383 -3.36 -1.82 1.59
N SER A 384 -3.83 -3.06 1.47
CA SER A 384 -5.19 -3.35 1.03
C SER A 384 -6.24 -2.82 2.01
N ALA A 385 -6.03 -2.93 3.33
CA ALA A 385 -6.92 -2.32 4.32
C ALA A 385 -7.00 -0.80 4.15
N ARG A 386 -5.85 -0.14 4.02
CA ARG A 386 -5.79 1.32 3.84
C ARG A 386 -6.50 1.81 2.59
N ILE A 387 -6.33 1.15 1.44
CA ILE A 387 -6.97 1.57 0.18
C ILE A 387 -8.48 1.31 0.16
N ASN A 388 -8.98 0.46 1.06
CA ASN A 388 -10.41 0.28 1.32
C ASN A 388 -10.95 1.23 2.41
N GLY A 389 -10.13 2.17 2.90
CA GLY A 389 -10.55 3.18 3.88
C GLY A 389 -10.54 2.70 5.33
N HIS A 390 -10.00 1.51 5.60
CA HIS A 390 -9.92 0.98 6.96
C HIS A 390 -8.69 1.50 7.69
N ASP A 391 -8.81 1.68 9.01
CA ASP A 391 -7.65 1.89 9.87
C ASP A 391 -6.84 0.59 9.94
N PRO A 392 -5.54 0.60 9.55
CA PRO A 392 -4.73 -0.61 9.51
C PRO A 392 -4.53 -1.28 10.86
N TYR A 393 -4.51 -0.50 11.94
CA TYR A 393 -4.39 -1.04 13.30
C TYR A 393 -5.67 -1.78 13.70
N ALA A 394 -6.84 -1.16 13.51
CA ALA A 394 -8.12 -1.77 13.83
C ALA A 394 -8.35 -3.06 13.04
N TYR A 395 -8.05 -3.03 11.73
CA TYR A 395 -8.11 -4.20 10.87
C TYR A 395 -7.21 -5.34 11.36
N PHE A 396 -5.93 -5.05 11.62
CA PHE A 396 -4.99 -6.09 12.06
C PHE A 396 -5.30 -6.63 13.43
N LYS A 397 -5.74 -5.78 14.37
CA LYS A 397 -6.16 -6.23 15.69
C LYS A 397 -7.29 -7.25 15.58
N ASP A 398 -8.37 -6.92 14.87
CA ASP A 398 -9.52 -7.82 14.69
C ASP A 398 -9.13 -9.11 13.95
N VAL A 399 -8.35 -9.00 12.86
CA VAL A 399 -7.88 -10.18 12.12
C VAL A 399 -7.04 -11.10 12.99
N LEU A 400 -6.09 -10.57 13.76
CA LEU A 400 -5.24 -11.37 14.65
C LEU A 400 -6.01 -11.99 15.83
N GLU A 401 -7.11 -11.38 16.27
CA GLU A 401 -8.02 -11.95 17.27
C GLU A 401 -8.84 -13.11 16.70
N ARG A 402 -9.40 -12.94 15.50
CA ARG A 402 -10.31 -13.91 14.87
C ARG A 402 -9.60 -15.07 14.19
N LEU A 403 -8.45 -14.82 13.54
CA LEU A 403 -7.76 -15.78 12.68
C LEU A 403 -7.50 -17.15 13.32
N PRO A 404 -7.11 -17.27 14.61
CA PRO A 404 -6.82 -18.58 15.22
C PRO A 404 -8.00 -19.55 15.28
N THR A 405 -9.23 -19.03 15.27
CA THR A 405 -10.46 -19.84 15.36
C THR A 405 -11.34 -19.71 14.11
N HIS A 406 -10.92 -18.89 13.15
CA HIS A 406 -11.73 -18.64 11.95
C HIS A 406 -11.73 -19.85 11.01
N PRO A 407 -12.89 -20.30 10.53
CA PRO A 407 -12.97 -21.44 9.61
C PRO A 407 -12.19 -21.17 8.31
N ALA A 408 -11.32 -22.10 7.91
CA ALA A 408 -10.49 -21.93 6.72
C ALA A 408 -11.29 -21.72 5.42
N ASN A 409 -12.48 -22.34 5.31
CA ASN A 409 -13.37 -22.16 4.17
C ASN A 409 -14.13 -20.82 4.15
N ARG A 410 -14.01 -20.02 5.21
CA ARG A 410 -14.58 -18.67 5.33
C ARG A 410 -13.53 -17.57 5.44
N ILE A 411 -12.27 -17.88 5.14
CA ILE A 411 -11.16 -16.93 5.29
C ILE A 411 -11.37 -15.64 4.48
N ASP A 412 -12.14 -15.72 3.40
CA ASP A 412 -12.50 -14.57 2.56
C ASP A 412 -13.23 -13.46 3.32
N GLU A 413 -13.90 -13.77 4.44
CA GLU A 413 -14.58 -12.77 5.29
C GLU A 413 -13.62 -11.82 5.99
N LEU A 414 -12.34 -12.23 6.15
CA LEU A 414 -11.28 -11.42 6.73
C LEU A 414 -10.52 -10.59 5.69
N LEU A 415 -10.86 -10.73 4.39
CA LEU A 415 -10.20 -9.95 3.33
C LEU A 415 -10.50 -8.46 3.48
N PRO A 416 -9.52 -7.57 3.26
CA PRO A 416 -9.66 -6.13 3.50
C PRO A 416 -10.87 -5.46 2.85
N HIS A 417 -11.26 -5.90 1.65
CA HIS A 417 -12.40 -5.35 0.91
C HIS A 417 -13.76 -5.93 1.36
N ARG A 418 -13.77 -6.97 2.20
CA ARG A 418 -14.96 -7.60 2.78
C ARG A 418 -15.07 -7.41 4.28
N TRP A 419 -13.97 -6.93 4.87
CA TRP A 419 -13.90 -6.79 6.32
C TRP A 419 -14.88 -5.72 6.83
N SER A 420 -15.56 -6.09 7.89
CA SER A 420 -16.33 -5.19 8.75
C SER A 420 -15.96 -5.45 10.20
N THR A 421 -16.00 -4.42 11.02
CA THR A 421 -15.84 -4.59 12.48
C THR A 421 -16.87 -5.60 12.98
N ALA A 422 -16.42 -6.56 13.80
CA ALA A 422 -17.36 -7.41 14.54
C ALA A 422 -18.25 -6.50 15.40
N SER A 423 -19.55 -6.59 15.19
CA SER A 423 -20.58 -5.87 15.96
C SER A 423 -20.60 -6.37 17.40
#